data_b5781eba4a021d3f2ea3244a98196660
#
_entry.id   b5781eba4a021d3f2ea3244a98196660
#
_cell.length_a   1.000
_cell.length_b   1.000
_cell.length_c   1.000
_cell.angle_alpha   90.00
_cell.angle_beta   90.00
_cell.angle_gamma   90.00
#
_symmetry.space_group_name_H-M   'P 1'
#
loop_
_entity.id
_entity.type
_entity.pdbx_description
1 polymer ?
#
loop_
_entity_poly.entity_id
_entity_poly.type
_entity_poly.pdbx_seq_one_letter_code
_entity_poly.pdbx_strand_id
1 'polypeptide(L)'
;MKRSACLPLLLAAVLLCSCGSNAKKAPERASLTSEERQFATPSDGDPIAIFTTSLGEVRAVLYPDAAPMAVYNFVGLARTGYYDNTIIWRSQYGFAVQGGDATGTGTGGSTIWSNNPYPLEADASLKHYAGALCAAFAQGGEVSGGNSQFYFVAALPDSVSSSDQQAELTQNGYTDAQVAAYAGAGGLPYLDNTDTVFGQVYQGMDVVDAMACVETTKDENGNDTWRPTEDAAITIEKVEITTYPGPAAAAEEEGSVG
;
A
#
# COMPACT_ATOMS: atom_id res chain seq x y z
N MET A 1 -14.78 -44.01 -28.70
CA MET A 1 -13.87 -43.73 -27.55
C MET A 1 -13.95 -42.25 -27.28
N LYS A 2 -14.69 -41.85 -26.21
CA LYS A 2 -14.84 -40.45 -25.79
C LYS A 2 -13.76 -40.15 -24.75
N ARG A 3 -12.88 -39.22 -25.03
CA ARG A 3 -11.90 -38.72 -24.04
C ARG A 3 -12.56 -37.62 -23.23
N SER A 4 -12.80 -37.90 -21.94
CA SER A 4 -13.18 -36.89 -20.97
C SER A 4 -11.96 -36.02 -20.64
N ALA A 5 -12.06 -34.72 -20.86
CA ALA A 5 -11.10 -33.75 -20.38
C ALA A 5 -11.43 -33.44 -18.91
N CYS A 6 -10.52 -33.80 -18.01
CA CYS A 6 -10.56 -33.30 -16.63
C CYS A 6 -10.05 -31.85 -16.60
N LEU A 7 -10.91 -30.97 -16.17
CA LEU A 7 -10.59 -29.57 -15.87
C LEU A 7 -9.88 -29.53 -14.50
N PRO A 8 -8.68 -28.97 -14.37
CA PRO A 8 -8.08 -28.80 -13.06
C PRO A 8 -8.82 -27.70 -12.31
N LEU A 9 -9.32 -28.05 -11.14
CA LEU A 9 -9.92 -27.15 -10.17
C LEU A 9 -8.75 -26.35 -9.53
N LEU A 10 -8.60 -25.09 -9.88
CA LEU A 10 -7.70 -24.18 -9.16
C LEU A 10 -8.21 -24.05 -7.72
N LEU A 11 -7.49 -24.66 -6.81
CA LEU A 11 -7.69 -24.52 -5.38
C LEU A 11 -7.01 -23.21 -4.97
N ALA A 12 -7.78 -22.11 -4.93
CA ALA A 12 -7.34 -20.89 -4.25
C ALA A 12 -7.06 -21.26 -2.78
N ALA A 13 -5.80 -21.21 -2.38
CA ALA A 13 -5.42 -21.39 -1.00
C ALA A 13 -5.94 -20.19 -0.19
N VAL A 14 -7.14 -20.34 0.37
CA VAL A 14 -7.60 -19.45 1.44
C VAL A 14 -6.71 -19.71 2.64
N LEU A 15 -5.73 -18.86 2.88
CA LEU A 15 -4.97 -18.81 4.13
C LEU A 15 -5.96 -18.48 5.25
N LEU A 16 -6.51 -19.55 5.86
CA LEU A 16 -7.20 -19.46 7.13
C LEU A 16 -6.18 -19.10 8.20
N CYS A 17 -6.03 -17.82 8.48
CA CYS A 17 -5.38 -17.36 9.70
C CYS A 17 -6.24 -17.82 10.87
N SER A 18 -5.77 -18.91 11.55
CA SER A 18 -6.50 -19.62 12.57
C SER A 18 -6.13 -19.10 13.95
N CYS A 19 -7.20 -18.98 14.76
CA CYS A 19 -7.22 -19.07 16.22
C CYS A 19 -6.96 -17.83 17.07
N GLY A 20 -7.99 -17.03 17.18
CA GLY A 20 -8.28 -16.16 18.32
C GLY A 20 -9.66 -15.56 18.13
N SER A 21 -10.51 -15.55 19.14
CA SER A 21 -11.90 -15.08 19.06
C SER A 21 -12.09 -13.60 18.66
N ASN A 22 -11.01 -12.91 18.22
CA ASN A 22 -10.97 -11.54 17.74
C ASN A 22 -10.09 -11.36 16.49
N ALA A 23 -9.88 -12.38 15.67
CA ALA A 23 -9.10 -12.26 14.44
C ALA A 23 -9.78 -11.25 13.48
N LYS A 24 -9.05 -10.22 13.08
CA LYS A 24 -9.50 -9.27 12.05
C LYS A 24 -9.62 -10.03 10.73
N LYS A 25 -10.71 -9.81 10.00
CA LYS A 25 -10.94 -10.40 8.68
C LYS A 25 -10.56 -9.40 7.60
N ALA A 26 -9.80 -9.84 6.61
CA ALA A 26 -9.53 -9.04 5.42
C ALA A 26 -10.85 -8.62 4.76
N PRO A 27 -10.97 -7.35 4.32
CA PRO A 27 -12.19 -6.88 3.68
C PRO A 27 -12.38 -7.54 2.31
N GLU A 28 -13.63 -7.68 1.89
CA GLU A 28 -13.96 -8.03 0.50
C GLU A 28 -13.98 -6.74 -0.31
N ARG A 29 -13.13 -6.67 -1.35
CA ARG A 29 -13.05 -5.49 -2.22
C ARG A 29 -13.73 -5.76 -3.55
N ALA A 30 -14.67 -4.88 -3.94
CA ALA A 30 -15.25 -4.90 -5.26
C ALA A 30 -14.29 -4.28 -6.29
N SER A 31 -14.38 -4.73 -7.53
CA SER A 31 -13.70 -4.05 -8.64
C SER A 31 -14.26 -2.63 -8.78
N LEU A 32 -13.38 -1.64 -8.80
CA LEU A 32 -13.75 -0.24 -9.00
C LEU A 32 -13.38 0.20 -10.41
N THR A 33 -14.35 0.77 -11.14
CA THR A 33 -14.09 1.53 -12.34
C THR A 33 -14.13 3.01 -11.99
N SER A 34 -13.04 3.73 -12.21
CA SER A 34 -12.90 5.15 -11.89
C SER A 34 -12.10 5.85 -12.98
N GLU A 35 -12.35 7.15 -13.16
CA GLU A 35 -11.56 8.04 -14.04
C GLU A 35 -10.27 8.54 -13.36
N GLU A 36 -10.14 8.33 -12.04
CA GLU A 36 -8.95 8.71 -11.30
C GLU A 36 -7.74 7.87 -11.73
N ARG A 37 -6.60 8.54 -11.97
CA ARG A 37 -5.37 7.90 -12.51
C ARG A 37 -4.86 6.73 -11.65
N GLN A 38 -5.13 6.77 -10.34
CA GLN A 38 -4.69 5.74 -9.40
C GLN A 38 -5.38 4.38 -9.61
N PHE A 39 -6.53 4.34 -10.32
CA PHE A 39 -7.26 3.11 -10.65
C PHE A 39 -7.09 2.69 -12.11
N ALA A 40 -6.30 3.44 -12.88
CA ALA A 40 -5.95 3.03 -14.24
C ALA A 40 -4.95 1.88 -14.21
N THR A 41 -5.07 0.96 -15.16
CA THR A 41 -4.01 -0.03 -15.41
C THR A 41 -2.74 0.71 -15.82
N PRO A 42 -1.56 0.39 -15.26
CA PRO A 42 -0.32 1.00 -15.69
C PRO A 42 -0.08 0.85 -17.20
N SER A 43 0.56 1.84 -17.81
CA SER A 43 0.95 1.83 -19.22
C SER A 43 2.34 1.22 -19.40
N ASP A 44 2.61 0.70 -20.59
CA ASP A 44 3.95 0.22 -20.93
C ASP A 44 5.01 1.30 -20.69
N GLY A 45 6.05 0.94 -19.91
CA GLY A 45 7.12 1.84 -19.51
C GLY A 45 6.88 2.60 -18.22
N ASP A 46 5.69 2.57 -17.63
CA ASP A 46 5.45 3.20 -16.31
C ASP A 46 6.37 2.56 -15.25
N PRO A 47 7.01 3.37 -14.38
CA PRO A 47 7.84 2.83 -13.31
C PRO A 47 6.99 2.13 -12.27
N ILE A 48 7.37 0.91 -11.92
CA ILE A 48 6.70 0.11 -10.90
C ILE A 48 7.67 -0.36 -9.81
N ALA A 49 7.14 -0.56 -8.63
CA ALA A 49 7.80 -1.21 -7.51
C ALA A 49 7.14 -2.56 -7.23
N ILE A 50 7.94 -3.60 -7.09
CA ILE A 50 7.50 -4.95 -6.71
C ILE A 50 8.05 -5.23 -5.32
N PHE A 51 7.16 -5.40 -4.35
CA PHE A 51 7.49 -5.77 -2.98
C PHE A 51 7.26 -7.27 -2.81
N THR A 52 8.33 -8.03 -2.66
CA THR A 52 8.25 -9.42 -2.24
C THR A 52 8.24 -9.45 -0.71
N THR A 53 7.20 -10.00 -0.14
CA THR A 53 7.04 -10.07 1.33
C THR A 53 6.79 -11.50 1.79
N SER A 54 6.95 -11.75 3.09
CA SER A 54 6.64 -13.05 3.69
C SER A 54 5.16 -13.46 3.58
N LEU A 55 4.26 -12.52 3.22
CA LEU A 55 2.83 -12.79 3.02
C LEU A 55 2.39 -12.79 1.55
N GLY A 56 3.29 -12.47 0.62
CA GLY A 56 3.01 -12.42 -0.81
C GLY A 56 3.60 -11.19 -1.48
N GLU A 57 3.25 -11.01 -2.73
CA GLU A 57 3.76 -9.93 -3.57
C GLU A 57 2.77 -8.77 -3.67
N VAL A 58 3.28 -7.53 -3.60
CA VAL A 58 2.52 -6.30 -3.84
C VAL A 58 3.20 -5.52 -4.96
N ARG A 59 2.45 -5.12 -5.97
CA ARG A 59 2.94 -4.30 -7.08
C ARG A 59 2.27 -2.95 -7.09
N ALA A 60 3.08 -1.89 -7.13
CA ALA A 60 2.61 -0.51 -7.15
C ALA A 60 3.20 0.26 -8.33
N VAL A 61 2.37 1.02 -9.04
CA VAL A 61 2.83 2.03 -10.00
C VAL A 61 3.33 3.25 -9.23
N LEU A 62 4.39 3.89 -9.72
CA LEU A 62 4.98 5.09 -9.13
C LEU A 62 4.67 6.32 -9.98
N TYR A 63 4.56 7.50 -9.36
CA TYR A 63 4.18 8.75 -10.01
C TYR A 63 5.29 9.82 -9.90
N PRO A 64 6.40 9.68 -10.65
CA PRO A 64 7.52 10.63 -10.58
C PRO A 64 7.18 12.03 -11.11
N ASP A 65 6.11 12.17 -11.87
CA ASP A 65 5.60 13.45 -12.36
C ASP A 65 4.89 14.25 -11.25
N ALA A 66 4.25 13.57 -10.31
CA ALA A 66 3.48 14.17 -9.23
C ALA A 66 4.27 14.26 -7.89
N ALA A 67 5.17 13.30 -7.63
CA ALA A 67 5.98 13.25 -6.42
C ALA A 67 7.45 12.89 -6.73
N PRO A 68 8.16 13.77 -7.46
CA PRO A 68 9.51 13.47 -7.97
C PRO A 68 10.53 13.16 -6.87
N MET A 69 10.54 13.88 -5.76
CA MET A 69 11.52 13.65 -4.69
C MET A 69 11.23 12.36 -3.92
N ALA A 70 9.97 12.10 -3.59
CA ALA A 70 9.56 10.86 -2.93
C ALA A 70 9.90 9.64 -3.78
N VAL A 71 9.55 9.65 -5.07
CA VAL A 71 9.86 8.56 -6.01
C VAL A 71 11.38 8.41 -6.18
N TYR A 72 12.12 9.52 -6.35
CA TYR A 72 13.56 9.46 -6.54
C TYR A 72 14.28 8.89 -5.31
N ASN A 73 13.87 9.30 -4.11
CA ASN A 73 14.38 8.76 -2.85
C ASN A 73 14.07 7.27 -2.71
N PHE A 74 12.81 6.89 -2.89
CA PHE A 74 12.36 5.51 -2.77
C PHE A 74 13.08 4.58 -3.76
N VAL A 75 13.13 4.95 -5.04
CA VAL A 75 13.83 4.20 -6.10
C VAL A 75 15.33 4.09 -5.82
N GLY A 76 15.96 5.18 -5.38
CA GLY A 76 17.39 5.19 -5.05
C GLY A 76 17.71 4.24 -3.90
N LEU A 77 16.93 4.26 -2.84
CA LEU A 77 17.09 3.36 -1.69
C LEU A 77 16.79 1.89 -2.07
N ALA A 78 15.71 1.64 -2.81
CA ALA A 78 15.36 0.29 -3.26
C ALA A 78 16.48 -0.35 -4.11
N ARG A 79 17.06 0.41 -5.03
CA ARG A 79 18.18 -0.06 -5.88
C ARG A 79 19.46 -0.39 -5.11
N THR A 80 19.61 0.13 -3.90
CA THR A 80 20.75 -0.22 -3.03
C THR A 80 20.44 -1.37 -2.08
N GLY A 81 19.23 -1.96 -2.16
CA GLY A 81 18.77 -3.01 -1.24
C GLY A 81 18.44 -2.50 0.16
N TYR A 82 18.22 -1.20 0.34
CA TYR A 82 17.93 -0.61 1.65
C TYR A 82 16.71 -1.24 2.34
N TYR A 83 15.71 -1.63 1.56
CA TYR A 83 14.47 -2.23 2.06
C TYR A 83 14.55 -3.74 2.25
N ASP A 84 15.58 -4.40 1.69
CA ASP A 84 15.69 -5.85 1.70
C ASP A 84 15.89 -6.37 3.12
N ASN A 85 15.10 -7.38 3.50
CA ASN A 85 15.05 -7.98 4.84
C ASN A 85 14.66 -7.00 5.96
N THR A 86 14.00 -5.90 5.64
CA THR A 86 13.37 -5.01 6.63
C THR A 86 12.00 -5.53 7.02
N ILE A 87 11.38 -4.94 8.04
CA ILE A 87 10.07 -5.36 8.53
C ILE A 87 8.99 -4.30 8.33
N ILE A 88 7.75 -4.76 8.21
CA ILE A 88 6.58 -3.93 8.47
C ILE A 88 6.48 -3.76 9.98
N TRP A 89 6.76 -2.57 10.47
CA TRP A 89 6.80 -2.31 11.91
C TRP A 89 5.46 -1.84 12.48
N ARG A 90 4.49 -1.45 11.61
CA ARG A 90 3.14 -1.04 12.00
C ARG A 90 2.10 -1.66 11.07
N SER A 91 1.12 -2.33 11.64
CA SER A 91 -0.03 -2.94 10.96
C SER A 91 -1.30 -2.48 11.67
N GLN A 92 -1.94 -1.44 11.14
CA GLN A 92 -3.15 -0.89 11.73
C GLN A 92 -4.34 -1.14 10.81
N TYR A 93 -5.20 -2.06 11.22
CA TYR A 93 -6.42 -2.43 10.49
C TYR A 93 -7.31 -1.20 10.21
N GLY A 94 -7.75 -1.06 8.98
CA GLY A 94 -8.58 0.06 8.54
C GLY A 94 -7.84 1.39 8.39
N PHE A 95 -6.51 1.38 8.50
CA PHE A 95 -5.69 2.58 8.38
C PHE A 95 -4.48 2.37 7.46
N ALA A 96 -3.40 1.76 7.95
CA ALA A 96 -2.15 1.68 7.21
C ALA A 96 -1.28 0.48 7.59
N VAL A 97 -0.47 0.04 6.62
CA VAL A 97 0.63 -0.92 6.78
C VAL A 97 1.93 -0.17 6.48
N GLN A 98 2.79 0.02 7.47
CA GLN A 98 3.96 0.90 7.40
C GLN A 98 5.27 0.16 7.60
N GLY A 99 6.23 0.45 6.72
CA GLY A 99 7.59 -0.06 6.73
C GLY A 99 8.62 0.99 6.36
N GLY A 100 9.79 0.56 5.86
CA GLY A 100 10.84 1.45 5.36
C GLY A 100 11.78 2.02 6.43
N ASP A 101 11.67 1.54 7.67
CA ASP A 101 12.66 1.76 8.72
C ASP A 101 13.57 0.54 8.84
N ALA A 102 14.83 0.65 8.42
CA ALA A 102 15.79 -0.43 8.50
C ALA A 102 16.09 -0.89 9.94
N THR A 103 15.81 -0.06 10.95
CA THR A 103 15.94 -0.43 12.36
C THR A 103 14.72 -1.19 12.89
N GLY A 104 13.59 -1.14 12.17
CA GLY A 104 12.32 -1.75 12.56
C GLY A 104 11.67 -1.14 13.80
N THR A 105 12.16 0.00 14.29
CA THR A 105 11.66 0.65 15.52
C THR A 105 10.50 1.59 15.27
N GLY A 106 10.38 2.11 14.05
CA GLY A 106 9.45 3.16 13.65
C GLY A 106 10.01 4.57 13.85
N THR A 107 11.22 4.70 14.40
CA THR A 107 11.89 5.99 14.63
C THR A 107 13.10 6.24 13.74
N GLY A 108 13.52 5.21 12.99
CA GLY A 108 14.59 5.30 12.02
C GLY A 108 14.12 5.86 10.67
N GLY A 109 15.03 5.87 9.73
CA GLY A 109 14.78 6.30 8.35
C GLY A 109 16.05 6.87 7.73
N SER A 110 16.07 6.93 6.41
CA SER A 110 17.20 7.44 5.65
C SER A 110 16.72 8.15 4.39
N THR A 111 17.62 8.91 3.77
CA THR A 111 17.41 9.42 2.41
C THR A 111 18.68 9.25 1.59
N ILE A 112 18.56 9.27 0.28
CA ILE A 112 19.71 9.31 -0.62
C ILE A 112 20.51 10.61 -0.52
N TRP A 113 20.02 11.61 0.22
CA TRP A 113 20.63 12.91 0.44
C TRP A 113 21.27 13.02 1.83
N SER A 114 22.02 12.00 2.26
CA SER A 114 22.73 11.98 3.55
C SER A 114 21.79 12.21 4.74
N ASN A 115 20.65 11.56 4.72
CA ASN A 115 19.59 11.64 5.73
C ASN A 115 18.89 13.02 5.85
N ASN A 116 19.10 13.94 4.91
CA ASN A 116 18.29 15.15 4.85
C ASN A 116 16.88 14.79 4.32
N PRO A 117 15.82 15.10 5.06
CA PRO A 117 14.46 14.82 4.62
C PRO A 117 14.08 15.68 3.41
N TYR A 118 13.11 15.22 2.63
CA TYR A 118 12.56 15.98 1.53
C TYR A 118 11.19 16.58 1.91
N PRO A 119 10.80 17.70 1.24
CA PRO A 119 9.55 18.38 1.55
C PRO A 119 8.33 17.56 1.13
N LEU A 120 7.17 17.94 1.66
CA LEU A 120 5.88 17.44 1.22
C LEU A 120 5.66 17.75 -0.26
N GLU A 121 5.23 16.74 -1.01
CA GLU A 121 4.80 16.84 -2.39
C GLU A 121 3.32 16.44 -2.46
N ALA A 122 2.43 17.44 -2.39
CA ALA A 122 0.99 17.23 -2.45
C ALA A 122 0.49 17.57 -3.85
N ASP A 123 0.12 16.55 -4.61
CA ASP A 123 -0.47 16.70 -5.93
C ASP A 123 -1.98 16.47 -5.88
N ALA A 124 -2.75 17.38 -6.50
CA ALA A 124 -4.21 17.34 -6.48
C ALA A 124 -4.79 16.11 -7.19
N SER A 125 -4.03 15.48 -8.09
CA SER A 125 -4.43 14.27 -8.82
C SER A 125 -4.17 12.97 -8.05
N LEU A 126 -3.51 13.03 -6.89
CA LEU A 126 -3.23 11.88 -6.04
C LEU A 126 -3.91 12.03 -4.69
N LYS A 127 -4.53 10.95 -4.25
CA LYS A 127 -5.35 10.91 -3.04
C LYS A 127 -5.00 9.68 -2.21
N HIS A 128 -5.31 9.73 -0.91
CA HIS A 128 -5.13 8.60 0.00
C HIS A 128 -6.25 7.56 -0.14
N TYR A 129 -6.49 7.10 -1.38
CA TYR A 129 -7.37 5.96 -1.62
C TYR A 129 -6.78 4.68 -1.04
N ALA A 130 -7.60 3.66 -0.77
CA ALA A 130 -7.08 2.35 -0.42
C ALA A 130 -6.09 1.86 -1.46
N GLY A 131 -4.95 1.32 -1.01
CA GLY A 131 -3.83 0.92 -1.86
C GLY A 131 -2.89 2.05 -2.26
N ALA A 132 -3.12 3.32 -1.88
CA ALA A 132 -2.13 4.36 -2.10
C ALA A 132 -0.83 4.03 -1.38
N LEU A 133 0.30 4.24 -2.07
CA LEU A 133 1.64 4.15 -1.50
C LEU A 133 2.13 5.56 -1.16
N CYS A 134 2.34 5.79 0.12
CA CYS A 134 2.58 7.13 0.67
C CYS A 134 3.91 7.18 1.42
N ALA A 135 4.59 8.33 1.37
CA ALA A 135 5.72 8.63 2.25
C ALA A 135 5.18 9.03 3.62
N ALA A 136 5.66 8.38 4.68
CA ALA A 136 5.32 8.77 6.03
C ALA A 136 6.10 10.01 6.43
N PHE A 137 5.37 11.08 6.79
CA PHE A 137 6.00 12.32 7.27
C PHE A 137 6.13 12.30 8.78
N ALA A 138 7.36 12.46 9.26
CA ALA A 138 7.60 12.68 10.67
C ALA A 138 7.07 14.05 11.06
N GLN A 139 6.09 14.09 11.97
CA GLN A 139 5.57 15.33 12.54
C GLN A 139 6.17 15.58 13.92
N GLY A 140 6.63 16.81 14.17
CA GLY A 140 6.95 17.27 15.53
C GLY A 140 8.41 17.13 15.97
N GLY A 141 9.37 16.95 15.08
CA GLY A 141 10.82 17.01 15.37
C GLY A 141 11.48 18.28 14.82
N GLU A 142 12.77 18.48 15.13
CA GLU A 142 13.59 19.54 14.50
C GLU A 142 13.70 19.38 12.98
N VAL A 143 13.35 18.20 12.46
CA VAL A 143 13.42 17.85 11.05
C VAL A 143 12.08 17.20 10.66
N SER A 144 11.20 17.96 10.04
CA SER A 144 9.97 17.44 9.44
C SER A 144 10.18 17.19 7.95
N GLY A 145 9.68 16.06 7.44
CA GLY A 145 9.78 15.73 6.02
C GLY A 145 9.75 14.24 5.75
N GLY A 146 9.70 13.89 4.47
CA GLY A 146 9.76 12.52 4.02
C GLY A 146 11.15 11.92 4.15
N ASN A 147 11.21 10.63 4.44
CA ASN A 147 12.44 9.84 4.49
C ASN A 147 12.23 8.48 3.79
N SER A 148 12.86 7.40 4.26
CA SER A 148 12.64 6.06 3.71
C SER A 148 11.35 5.40 4.15
N GLN A 149 10.68 5.89 5.21
CA GLN A 149 9.47 5.26 5.69
C GLN A 149 8.31 5.52 4.73
N PHE A 150 7.59 4.45 4.43
CA PHE A 150 6.40 4.47 3.59
C PHE A 150 5.27 3.69 4.23
N TYR A 151 4.05 3.92 3.77
CA TYR A 151 2.92 3.09 4.13
C TYR A 151 1.99 2.85 2.94
N PHE A 152 1.33 1.69 2.97
CA PHE A 152 0.18 1.41 2.13
C PHE A 152 -1.08 1.81 2.88
N VAL A 153 -1.99 2.52 2.22
CA VAL A 153 -3.31 2.82 2.78
C VAL A 153 -4.14 1.54 2.80
N ALA A 154 -4.43 1.06 4.01
CA ALA A 154 -5.23 -0.15 4.25
C ALA A 154 -6.65 0.21 4.76
N ALA A 155 -7.20 1.32 4.26
CA ALA A 155 -8.54 1.76 4.59
C ALA A 155 -9.59 0.72 4.17
N LEU A 156 -10.66 0.59 4.96
CA LEU A 156 -11.76 -0.30 4.62
C LEU A 156 -12.59 0.26 3.45
N PRO A 157 -13.22 -0.61 2.63
CA PRO A 157 -14.03 -0.17 1.49
C PRO A 157 -15.18 0.77 1.88
N ASP A 158 -15.70 0.65 3.10
CA ASP A 158 -16.81 1.45 3.63
C ASP A 158 -16.36 2.68 4.44
N SER A 159 -15.06 2.99 4.47
CA SER A 159 -14.52 4.12 5.26
C SER A 159 -15.07 5.49 4.85
N VAL A 160 -15.58 5.64 3.62
CA VAL A 160 -16.23 6.87 3.10
C VAL A 160 -17.61 6.53 2.49
N SER A 161 -18.42 5.77 3.21
CA SER A 161 -19.69 5.25 2.66
C SER A 161 -20.90 6.14 2.94
N SER A 162 -20.85 7.02 3.96
CA SER A 162 -22.02 7.83 4.33
C SER A 162 -22.19 9.04 3.40
N SER A 163 -23.48 9.41 3.17
CA SER A 163 -23.80 10.62 2.38
C SER A 163 -23.23 11.89 2.99
N ASP A 164 -23.11 11.97 4.31
CA ASP A 164 -22.56 13.13 5.00
C ASP A 164 -21.06 13.27 4.77
N GLN A 165 -20.29 12.17 4.82
CA GLN A 165 -18.87 12.16 4.47
C GLN A 165 -18.64 12.57 3.00
N GLN A 166 -19.46 12.07 2.08
CA GLN A 166 -19.37 12.41 0.65
C GLN A 166 -19.71 13.89 0.41
N ALA A 167 -20.76 14.41 1.08
CA ALA A 167 -21.11 15.82 1.02
C ALA A 167 -20.00 16.71 1.59
N GLU A 168 -19.33 16.29 2.68
CA GLU A 168 -18.18 17.00 3.24
C GLU A 168 -17.03 17.06 2.26
N LEU A 169 -16.69 15.95 1.58
CA LEU A 169 -15.66 15.97 0.52
C LEU A 169 -16.02 16.96 -0.58
N THR A 170 -17.27 16.95 -1.06
CA THR A 170 -17.73 17.90 -2.09
C THR A 170 -17.59 19.34 -1.61
N GLN A 171 -17.94 19.65 -0.36
CA GLN A 171 -17.79 20.99 0.23
C GLN A 171 -16.33 21.40 0.37
N ASN A 172 -15.41 20.43 0.57
CA ASN A 172 -13.97 20.64 0.65
C ASN A 172 -13.30 20.69 -0.74
N GLY A 173 -14.08 20.72 -1.83
CA GLY A 173 -13.59 20.94 -3.20
C GLY A 173 -13.11 19.69 -3.93
N TYR A 174 -13.44 18.49 -3.44
CA TYR A 174 -13.20 17.27 -4.20
C TYR A 174 -14.15 17.18 -5.39
N THR A 175 -13.66 16.66 -6.51
CA THR A 175 -14.48 16.43 -7.70
C THR A 175 -15.44 15.27 -7.49
N ASP A 176 -16.50 15.18 -8.27
CA ASP A 176 -17.45 14.07 -8.24
C ASP A 176 -16.74 12.71 -8.47
N ALA A 177 -15.73 12.68 -9.35
CA ALA A 177 -14.92 11.50 -9.60
C ALA A 177 -14.11 11.08 -8.36
N GLN A 178 -13.52 12.03 -7.65
CA GLN A 178 -12.78 11.77 -6.41
C GLN A 178 -13.70 11.28 -5.28
N VAL A 179 -14.86 11.91 -5.13
CA VAL A 179 -15.86 11.47 -4.14
C VAL A 179 -16.33 10.05 -4.45
N ALA A 180 -16.64 9.75 -5.72
CA ALA A 180 -17.04 8.42 -6.14
C ALA A 180 -15.93 7.38 -5.93
N ALA A 181 -14.67 7.74 -6.18
CA ALA A 181 -13.51 6.88 -5.95
C ALA A 181 -13.32 6.56 -4.46
N TYR A 182 -13.43 7.56 -3.57
CA TYR A 182 -13.42 7.34 -2.12
C TYR A 182 -14.58 6.46 -1.65
N ALA A 183 -15.78 6.70 -2.18
CA ALA A 183 -16.96 5.91 -1.84
C ALA A 183 -16.86 4.44 -2.29
N GLY A 184 -16.16 4.19 -3.40
CA GLY A 184 -16.02 2.84 -3.96
C GLY A 184 -14.82 2.06 -3.43
N ALA A 185 -13.66 2.69 -3.29
CA ALA A 185 -12.43 2.04 -2.84
C ALA A 185 -12.24 2.11 -1.31
N GLY A 186 -12.81 3.12 -0.67
CA GLY A 186 -12.39 3.58 0.64
C GLY A 186 -11.13 4.43 0.58
N GLY A 187 -10.73 4.98 1.72
CA GLY A 187 -9.53 5.79 1.81
C GLY A 187 -9.50 6.65 3.07
N LEU A 188 -8.52 7.53 3.14
CA LEU A 188 -8.21 8.38 4.29
C LEU A 188 -8.13 9.86 3.83
N PRO A 189 -9.26 10.49 3.43
CA PRO A 189 -9.23 11.83 2.82
C PRO A 189 -8.65 12.91 3.76
N TYR A 190 -8.69 12.71 5.07
CA TYR A 190 -8.09 13.63 6.04
C TYR A 190 -6.55 13.64 6.01
N LEU A 191 -5.90 12.70 5.32
CA LEU A 191 -4.46 12.69 5.08
C LEU A 191 -4.06 13.41 3.78
N ASP A 192 -5.03 13.75 2.92
CA ASP A 192 -4.74 14.49 1.72
C ASP A 192 -4.09 15.83 2.06
N ASN A 193 -2.99 16.15 1.38
CA ASN A 193 -2.12 17.30 1.64
C ASN A 193 -1.35 17.28 2.98
N THR A 194 -1.33 16.17 3.71
CA THR A 194 -0.50 16.01 4.93
C THR A 194 0.68 15.08 4.72
N ASP A 195 0.49 14.06 3.90
CA ASP A 195 1.54 13.11 3.50
C ASP A 195 1.62 13.07 1.96
N THR A 196 2.78 12.68 1.44
CA THR A 196 2.99 12.55 -0.01
C THR A 196 2.51 11.21 -0.51
N VAL A 197 1.51 11.19 -1.39
CA VAL A 197 1.17 10.01 -2.18
C VAL A 197 2.11 9.94 -3.38
N PHE A 198 2.86 8.85 -3.55
CA PHE A 198 3.83 8.72 -4.63
C PHE A 198 3.67 7.46 -5.50
N GLY A 199 2.68 6.61 -5.15
CA GLY A 199 2.35 5.41 -5.90
C GLY A 199 0.95 4.87 -5.57
N GLN A 200 0.56 3.80 -6.28
CA GLN A 200 -0.70 3.09 -6.07
C GLN A 200 -0.52 1.60 -6.33
N VAL A 201 -1.02 0.78 -5.43
CA VAL A 201 -1.10 -0.67 -5.62
C VAL A 201 -2.09 -0.98 -6.74
N TYR A 202 -1.63 -1.69 -7.76
CA TYR A 202 -2.47 -2.18 -8.86
C TYR A 202 -2.63 -3.71 -8.83
N GLN A 203 -1.77 -4.42 -8.06
CA GLN A 203 -1.86 -5.86 -7.84
C GLN A 203 -1.38 -6.20 -6.43
N GLY A 204 -2.02 -7.18 -5.76
CA GLY A 204 -1.65 -7.61 -4.40
C GLY A 204 -2.31 -6.79 -3.29
N MET A 205 -3.46 -6.15 -3.53
CA MET A 205 -4.20 -5.44 -2.48
C MET A 205 -4.69 -6.39 -1.38
N ASP A 206 -4.99 -7.64 -1.72
CA ASP A 206 -5.31 -8.71 -0.78
C ASP A 206 -4.15 -9.04 0.17
N VAL A 207 -2.91 -8.92 -0.30
CA VAL A 207 -1.69 -9.05 0.53
C VAL A 207 -1.57 -7.86 1.49
N VAL A 208 -1.86 -6.63 1.03
CA VAL A 208 -1.90 -5.44 1.90
C VAL A 208 -2.97 -5.61 2.99
N ASP A 209 -4.15 -6.10 2.63
CA ASP A 209 -5.22 -6.38 3.58
C ASP A 209 -4.84 -7.48 4.58
N ALA A 210 -4.16 -8.53 4.12
CA ALA A 210 -3.65 -9.59 4.99
C ALA A 210 -2.60 -9.04 5.98
N MET A 211 -1.68 -8.19 5.52
CA MET A 211 -0.72 -7.51 6.39
C MET A 211 -1.41 -6.64 7.45
N ALA A 212 -2.50 -5.94 7.10
CA ALA A 212 -3.25 -5.11 8.04
C ALA A 212 -4.03 -5.93 9.09
N CYS A 213 -4.27 -7.21 8.82
CA CYS A 213 -5.04 -8.11 9.68
C CYS A 213 -4.21 -8.90 10.70
N VAL A 214 -2.88 -8.84 10.64
CA VAL A 214 -2.01 -9.63 11.53
C VAL A 214 -2.24 -9.27 13.00
N GLU A 215 -1.86 -10.20 13.88
CA GLU A 215 -1.90 -9.98 15.31
C GLU A 215 -0.86 -8.93 15.72
N THR A 216 -1.27 -7.98 16.56
CA THR A 216 -0.44 -6.88 17.04
C THR A 216 -0.23 -6.95 18.55
N THR A 217 0.89 -6.42 19.01
CA THR A 217 1.21 -6.34 20.43
C THR A 217 0.32 -5.33 21.14
N LYS A 218 0.22 -5.47 22.45
CA LYS A 218 -0.52 -4.55 23.32
C LYS A 218 0.41 -3.90 24.34
N ASP A 219 0.10 -2.67 24.72
CA ASP A 219 0.77 -1.99 25.82
C ASP A 219 0.31 -2.56 27.20
N GLU A 220 0.88 -2.04 28.27
CA GLU A 220 0.55 -2.42 29.65
C GLU A 220 -0.91 -2.15 30.05
N ASN A 221 -1.60 -1.28 29.30
CA ASN A 221 -3.01 -0.94 29.51
C ASN A 221 -3.95 -1.76 28.61
N GLY A 222 -3.40 -2.64 27.76
CA GLY A 222 -4.15 -3.49 26.84
C GLY A 222 -4.52 -2.81 25.51
N ASN A 223 -4.01 -1.60 25.23
CA ASN A 223 -4.21 -0.92 23.94
C ASN A 223 -3.32 -1.51 22.87
N ASP A 224 -3.81 -1.57 21.63
CA ASP A 224 -3.00 -1.96 20.48
C ASP A 224 -1.83 -1.00 20.26
N THR A 225 -0.63 -1.54 20.12
CA THR A 225 0.55 -0.77 19.70
C THR A 225 0.70 -0.74 18.18
N TRP A 226 -0.14 -1.51 17.46
CA TRP A 226 -0.14 -1.78 16.02
C TRP A 226 1.17 -2.40 15.51
N ARG A 227 2.07 -2.77 16.40
CA ARG A 227 3.27 -3.53 16.04
C ARG A 227 2.91 -5.00 15.89
N PRO A 228 3.22 -5.67 14.76
CA PRO A 228 3.06 -7.11 14.64
C PRO A 228 3.74 -7.85 15.79
N THR A 229 3.12 -8.93 16.27
CA THR A 229 3.78 -9.84 17.23
C THR A 229 4.96 -10.53 16.56
N GLU A 230 5.83 -11.17 17.34
CA GLU A 230 6.99 -11.91 16.80
C GLU A 230 6.54 -13.04 15.86
N ASP A 231 5.49 -13.77 16.23
CA ASP A 231 4.92 -14.88 15.44
C ASP A 231 4.18 -14.37 14.17
N ALA A 232 3.78 -13.11 14.13
CA ALA A 232 3.08 -12.47 13.03
C ALA A 232 3.95 -11.42 12.30
N ALA A 233 5.27 -11.46 12.50
CA ALA A 233 6.21 -10.55 11.89
C ALA A 233 6.15 -10.64 10.36
N ILE A 234 6.14 -9.49 9.71
CA ILE A 234 6.09 -9.37 8.25
C ILE A 234 7.44 -8.86 7.77
N THR A 235 8.12 -9.65 6.94
CA THR A 235 9.39 -9.25 6.31
C THR A 235 9.15 -8.77 4.90
N ILE A 236 9.78 -7.65 4.53
CA ILE A 236 9.98 -7.23 3.16
C ILE A 236 11.27 -7.91 2.70
N GLU A 237 11.14 -8.99 1.93
CA GLU A 237 12.29 -9.78 1.47
C GLU A 237 13.09 -9.01 0.44
N LYS A 238 12.39 -8.29 -0.44
CA LYS A 238 13.00 -7.48 -1.51
C LYS A 238 12.05 -6.38 -1.99
N VAL A 239 12.61 -5.26 -2.42
CA VAL A 239 11.91 -4.26 -3.24
C VAL A 239 12.63 -4.11 -4.57
N GLU A 240 11.96 -4.46 -5.65
CA GLU A 240 12.49 -4.37 -7.01
C GLU A 240 11.85 -3.22 -7.79
N ILE A 241 12.67 -2.44 -8.49
CA ILE A 241 12.20 -1.34 -9.34
C ILE A 241 12.40 -1.74 -10.80
N THR A 242 11.31 -1.75 -11.54
CA THR A 242 11.31 -2.04 -12.96
C THR A 242 10.30 -1.15 -13.70
N THR A 243 9.97 -1.46 -14.93
CA THR A 243 8.91 -0.80 -15.70
C THR A 243 7.78 -1.80 -15.98
N TYR A 244 6.55 -1.29 -16.05
CA TYR A 244 5.41 -2.11 -16.41
C TYR A 244 5.57 -2.62 -17.85
N PRO A 245 5.41 -3.94 -18.08
CA PRO A 245 5.73 -4.56 -19.38
C PRO A 245 4.68 -4.32 -20.47
N GLY A 246 3.58 -3.62 -20.15
CA GLY A 246 2.43 -3.46 -21.02
C GLY A 246 1.46 -4.64 -21.00
N PRO A 247 0.21 -4.43 -21.47
CA PRO A 247 -0.87 -5.40 -21.29
C PRO A 247 -0.60 -6.78 -21.96
N ALA A 248 0.13 -6.81 -23.07
CA ALA A 248 0.42 -8.05 -23.78
C ALA A 248 1.45 -8.93 -23.05
N ALA A 249 2.49 -8.32 -22.45
CA ALA A 249 3.52 -9.03 -21.71
C ALA A 249 3.05 -9.42 -20.30
N ALA A 250 2.20 -8.61 -19.68
CA ALA A 250 1.60 -8.92 -18.38
C ALA A 250 0.72 -10.20 -18.46
N ALA A 251 0.00 -10.41 -19.56
CA ALA A 251 -0.80 -11.62 -19.78
C ALA A 251 0.06 -12.89 -19.94
N GLU A 252 1.31 -12.77 -20.42
CA GLU A 252 2.23 -13.90 -20.55
C GLU A 252 2.85 -14.29 -19.18
N GLU A 253 3.09 -13.34 -18.29
CA GLU A 253 3.59 -13.62 -16.93
C GLU A 253 2.54 -14.34 -16.08
N GLU A 254 1.27 -13.93 -16.13
CA GLU A 254 0.18 -14.64 -15.44
C GLU A 254 -0.06 -16.06 -15.98
N GLY A 255 0.25 -16.30 -17.26
CA GLY A 255 0.12 -17.62 -17.91
C GLY A 255 1.29 -18.57 -17.65
N SER A 256 2.42 -18.10 -17.14
CA SER A 256 3.65 -18.89 -16.93
C SER A 256 3.77 -19.50 -15.52
N VAL A 257 2.89 -19.15 -14.60
CA VAL A 257 2.80 -19.71 -13.25
C VAL A 257 1.71 -20.79 -13.21
N GLY A 258 1.90 -21.83 -14.03
CA GLY A 258 1.01 -22.98 -14.17
C GLY A 258 1.75 -24.30 -13.92
#